data_fb471f1a33d2c107e113832f5b4b7508
#
_entry.id   fb471f1a33d2c107e113832f5b4b7508
#
_cell.length_a   1.000
_cell.length_b   1.000
_cell.length_c   1.000
_cell.angle_alpha   90.00
_cell.angle_beta   90.00
_cell.angle_gamma   90.00
#
_symmetry.space_group_name_H-M   'P 1'
#
loop_
_entity.id
_entity.type
_entity.pdbx_description
1 polymer ?
#
loop_
_entity_poly.entity_id
_entity_poly.type
_entity_poly.pdbx_seq_one_letter_code
_entity_poly.pdbx_strand_id
1 'polypeptide(L)'
;QTGITETFVSAYDLMAGRKDVDASRIILYGRSIGGGAVCALLKHRQAAALILMSTFTSVRSFASRYLVPAFLVRDPFDNIAALESFKGPVLILHGTHDDIIPYAHGNALYQASPHARFLSYDCGHNDCPPDWGVFWKDIEAFLAEKNIISR
;
A
#
# COMPACT_ATOMS: atom_id res chain seq x y z
N GLN A 1 -15.70 -4.16 4.26
CA GLN A 1 -14.75 -4.27 3.12
C GLN A 1 -15.48 -4.05 1.80
N THR A 2 -16.62 -4.69 1.56
CA THR A 2 -17.36 -4.61 0.29
C THR A 2 -17.59 -3.16 -0.15
N GLY A 3 -18.17 -2.31 0.70
CA GLY A 3 -18.45 -0.91 0.36
C GLY A 3 -17.17 -0.09 0.03
N ILE A 4 -16.08 -0.28 0.80
CA ILE A 4 -14.81 0.39 0.52
C ILE A 4 -14.24 -0.09 -0.81
N THR A 5 -14.22 -1.40 -1.04
CA THR A 5 -13.71 -1.98 -2.29
C THR A 5 -14.52 -1.50 -3.50
N GLU A 6 -15.85 -1.50 -3.42
CA GLU A 6 -16.73 -0.99 -4.49
C GLU A 6 -16.47 0.49 -4.81
N THR A 7 -16.27 1.32 -3.77
CA THR A 7 -15.92 2.73 -3.95
C THR A 7 -14.59 2.88 -4.68
N PHE A 8 -13.55 2.12 -4.28
CA PHE A 8 -12.24 2.17 -4.93
C PHE A 8 -12.27 1.62 -6.36
N VAL A 9 -13.04 0.56 -6.62
CA VAL A 9 -13.27 0.05 -7.99
C VAL A 9 -13.93 1.11 -8.86
N SER A 10 -14.99 1.75 -8.36
CA SER A 10 -15.69 2.81 -9.12
C SER A 10 -14.78 4.02 -9.39
N ALA A 11 -13.98 4.42 -8.41
CA ALA A 11 -13.01 5.52 -8.58
C ALA A 11 -11.93 5.14 -9.61
N TYR A 12 -11.42 3.91 -9.55
CA TYR A 12 -10.45 3.42 -10.55
C TYR A 12 -11.04 3.44 -11.95
N ASP A 13 -12.26 2.93 -12.13
CA ASP A 13 -12.92 2.84 -13.43
C ASP A 13 -13.19 4.22 -14.02
N LEU A 14 -13.59 5.17 -13.16
CA LEU A 14 -13.75 6.57 -13.56
C LEU A 14 -12.44 7.17 -14.07
N MET A 15 -11.33 6.93 -13.36
CA MET A 15 -10.02 7.44 -13.77
C MET A 15 -9.50 6.74 -15.03
N ALA A 16 -9.60 5.42 -15.11
CA ALA A 16 -9.15 4.62 -16.24
C ALA A 16 -9.94 4.91 -17.53
N GLY A 17 -11.21 5.34 -17.41
CA GLY A 17 -12.06 5.72 -18.53
C GLY A 17 -11.80 7.12 -19.07
N ARG A 18 -10.96 7.93 -18.47
CA ARG A 18 -10.62 9.29 -18.93
C ARG A 18 -9.70 9.22 -20.14
N LYS A 19 -9.92 10.09 -21.11
CA LYS A 19 -9.10 10.17 -22.34
C LYS A 19 -7.68 10.70 -22.11
N ASP A 20 -7.48 11.44 -21.02
CA ASP A 20 -6.19 12.04 -20.61
C ASP A 20 -5.41 11.15 -19.63
N VAL A 21 -5.89 9.94 -19.33
CA VAL A 21 -5.24 8.98 -18.44
C VAL A 21 -4.81 7.75 -19.20
N ASP A 22 -3.55 7.36 -19.05
CA ASP A 22 -3.06 6.07 -19.50
C ASP A 22 -3.38 5.00 -18.45
N ALA A 23 -4.42 4.21 -18.70
CA ALA A 23 -4.89 3.18 -17.78
C ALA A 23 -3.81 2.10 -17.48
N SER A 24 -2.83 1.91 -18.38
CA SER A 24 -1.72 0.97 -18.17
C SER A 24 -0.68 1.49 -17.16
N ARG A 25 -0.73 2.77 -16.81
CA ARG A 25 0.22 3.46 -15.95
C ARG A 25 -0.39 3.95 -14.63
N ILE A 26 -1.54 3.43 -14.25
CA ILE A 26 -2.16 3.77 -12.97
C ILE A 26 -1.33 3.18 -11.82
N ILE A 27 -0.92 4.04 -10.90
CA ILE A 27 -0.18 3.70 -9.69
C ILE A 27 -1.16 3.73 -8.52
N LEU A 28 -1.15 2.71 -7.69
CA LEU A 28 -1.95 2.67 -6.47
C LEU A 28 -1.08 3.07 -5.27
N TYR A 29 -1.53 4.09 -4.55
CA TYR A 29 -0.90 4.54 -3.30
C TYR A 29 -1.87 4.39 -2.13
N GLY A 30 -1.42 3.74 -1.07
CA GLY A 30 -2.21 3.58 0.15
C GLY A 30 -1.40 3.78 1.42
N ARG A 31 -1.92 4.64 2.32
CA ARG A 31 -1.35 4.88 3.63
C ARG A 31 -2.27 4.33 4.72
N SER A 32 -1.70 3.69 5.75
CA SER A 32 -2.43 3.16 6.90
C SER A 32 -3.59 2.26 6.42
N ILE A 33 -4.83 2.54 6.80
CA ILE A 33 -6.02 1.80 6.35
C ILE A 33 -6.20 1.84 4.83
N GLY A 34 -5.77 2.93 4.17
CA GLY A 34 -5.78 3.04 2.71
C GLY A 34 -4.91 2.00 2.01
N GLY A 35 -3.85 1.51 2.67
CA GLY A 35 -3.05 0.38 2.18
C GLY A 35 -3.88 -0.89 2.02
N GLY A 36 -4.77 -1.18 2.99
CA GLY A 36 -5.72 -2.29 2.87
C GLY A 36 -6.70 -2.13 1.71
N ALA A 37 -7.19 -0.89 1.50
CA ALA A 37 -8.13 -0.60 0.43
C ALA A 37 -7.50 -0.79 -0.96
N VAL A 38 -6.28 -0.30 -1.20
CA VAL A 38 -5.59 -0.48 -2.50
C VAL A 38 -5.15 -1.93 -2.72
N CYS A 39 -4.75 -2.66 -1.68
CA CYS A 39 -4.49 -4.09 -1.78
C CYS A 39 -5.75 -4.90 -2.13
N ALA A 40 -6.91 -4.53 -1.57
CA ALA A 40 -8.18 -5.15 -1.94
C ALA A 40 -8.57 -4.84 -3.39
N LEU A 41 -8.26 -3.63 -3.90
CA LEU A 41 -8.52 -3.23 -5.28
C LEU A 41 -7.73 -4.08 -6.29
N LEU A 42 -6.52 -4.53 -5.96
CA LEU A 42 -5.69 -5.38 -6.83
C LEU A 42 -6.36 -6.71 -7.24
N LYS A 43 -7.34 -7.18 -6.47
CA LYS A 43 -8.15 -8.36 -6.84
C LYS A 43 -9.10 -8.10 -8.01
N HIS A 44 -9.34 -6.83 -8.34
CA HIS A 44 -10.34 -6.40 -9.31
C HIS A 44 -9.73 -5.60 -10.46
N ARG A 45 -8.61 -4.90 -10.24
CA ARG A 45 -8.00 -3.99 -11.21
C ARG A 45 -6.48 -4.13 -11.21
N GLN A 46 -5.88 -3.85 -12.35
CA GLN A 46 -4.43 -3.86 -12.50
C GLN A 46 -3.82 -2.53 -12.06
N ALA A 47 -2.54 -2.57 -11.68
CA ALA A 47 -1.77 -1.37 -11.39
C ALA A 47 -0.36 -1.51 -11.98
N ALA A 48 0.21 -0.39 -12.44
CA ALA A 48 1.58 -0.32 -12.90
C ALA A 48 2.59 -0.46 -11.75
N ALA A 49 2.22 0.07 -10.57
CA ALA A 49 2.98 -0.07 -9.33
C ALA A 49 2.05 0.04 -8.13
N LEU A 50 2.51 -0.47 -7.00
CA LEU A 50 1.88 -0.34 -5.70
C LEU A 50 2.83 0.38 -4.74
N ILE A 51 2.33 1.40 -4.05
CA ILE A 51 3.08 2.14 -3.03
C ILE A 51 2.29 2.03 -1.71
N LEU A 52 2.92 1.46 -0.69
CA LEU A 52 2.32 1.25 0.62
C LEU A 52 3.11 2.02 1.68
N MET A 53 2.43 2.84 2.46
CA MET A 53 3.06 3.62 3.53
C MET A 53 2.39 3.36 4.87
N SER A 54 3.18 3.01 5.88
CA SER A 54 2.73 2.81 7.27
C SER A 54 1.46 1.96 7.35
N THR A 55 1.43 0.82 6.65
CA THR A 55 0.25 -0.06 6.61
C THR A 55 0.53 -1.43 7.25
N PHE A 56 -0.54 -2.14 7.55
CA PHE A 56 -0.55 -3.41 8.30
C PHE A 56 -0.54 -4.62 7.36
N THR A 57 -0.20 -5.78 7.89
CA THR A 57 -0.26 -7.07 7.15
C THR A 57 -1.69 -7.54 6.92
N SER A 58 -2.54 -7.40 7.95
CA SER A 58 -3.99 -7.61 7.88
C SER A 58 -4.69 -6.90 9.03
N VAL A 59 -5.98 -6.58 8.91
CA VAL A 59 -6.75 -6.03 10.04
C VAL A 59 -6.82 -7.02 11.18
N ARG A 60 -6.83 -8.31 10.88
CA ARG A 60 -6.85 -9.37 11.89
C ARG A 60 -5.58 -9.38 12.76
N SER A 61 -4.39 -9.25 12.13
CA SER A 61 -3.12 -9.17 12.86
C SER A 61 -2.98 -7.88 13.67
N PHE A 62 -3.53 -6.77 13.15
CA PHE A 62 -3.57 -5.50 13.86
C PHE A 62 -4.54 -5.55 15.05
N ALA A 63 -5.74 -6.11 14.87
CA ALA A 63 -6.77 -6.21 15.90
C ALA A 63 -6.32 -7.08 17.10
N SER A 64 -5.50 -8.10 16.86
CA SER A 64 -4.96 -8.97 17.93
C SER A 64 -4.14 -8.19 18.97
N ARG A 65 -3.47 -7.11 18.56
CA ARG A 65 -2.71 -6.23 19.46
C ARG A 65 -3.62 -5.51 20.49
N TYR A 66 -4.87 -5.25 20.09
CA TYR A 66 -5.88 -4.60 20.94
C TYR A 66 -6.82 -5.61 21.61
N LEU A 67 -6.42 -6.88 21.72
CA LEU A 67 -7.19 -7.97 22.31
C LEU A 67 -8.59 -8.17 21.68
N VAL A 68 -8.76 -7.70 20.43
CA VAL A 68 -9.99 -7.94 19.68
C VAL A 68 -9.94 -9.35 19.10
N PRO A 69 -10.89 -10.24 19.46
CA PRO A 69 -10.93 -11.59 18.92
C PRO A 69 -11.03 -11.60 17.40
N ALA A 70 -10.22 -12.44 16.75
CA ALA A 70 -10.10 -12.47 15.28
C ALA A 70 -11.44 -12.75 14.56
N PHE A 71 -12.37 -13.46 15.20
CA PHE A 71 -13.70 -13.76 14.65
C PHE A 71 -14.62 -12.55 14.56
N LEU A 72 -14.33 -11.47 15.32
CA LEU A 72 -15.06 -10.21 15.24
C LEU A 72 -14.60 -9.33 14.07
N VAL A 73 -13.44 -9.63 13.49
CA VAL A 73 -12.92 -8.89 12.33
C VAL A 73 -13.63 -9.38 11.06
N ARG A 74 -14.66 -8.64 10.62
CA ARG A 74 -15.45 -8.97 9.42
C ARG A 74 -14.69 -8.75 8.12
N ASP A 75 -13.74 -7.79 8.13
CA ASP A 75 -13.01 -7.34 6.93
C ASP A 75 -11.50 -7.48 7.14
N PRO A 76 -10.91 -8.62 6.78
CA PRO A 76 -9.53 -8.95 7.15
C PRO A 76 -8.48 -8.09 6.42
N PHE A 77 -8.79 -7.47 5.26
CA PHE A 77 -7.81 -6.80 4.40
C PHE A 77 -6.46 -7.55 4.43
N ASP A 78 -6.43 -8.71 3.81
CA ASP A 78 -5.22 -9.55 3.77
C ASP A 78 -4.23 -8.98 2.74
N ASN A 79 -3.36 -8.09 3.22
CA ASN A 79 -2.39 -7.40 2.38
C ASN A 79 -1.22 -8.33 2.01
N ILE A 80 -0.89 -9.31 2.86
CA ILE A 80 0.10 -10.34 2.54
C ILE A 80 -0.32 -11.10 1.29
N ALA A 81 -1.51 -11.69 1.28
CA ALA A 81 -2.01 -12.44 0.12
C ALA A 81 -2.12 -11.58 -1.15
N ALA A 82 -2.44 -10.30 -1.01
CA ALA A 82 -2.45 -9.37 -2.13
C ALA A 82 -1.05 -9.16 -2.73
N LEU A 83 -0.02 -8.99 -1.88
CA LEU A 83 1.37 -8.80 -2.30
C LEU A 83 1.98 -10.06 -2.92
N GLU A 84 1.71 -11.24 -2.38
CA GLU A 84 2.16 -12.52 -2.94
C GLU A 84 1.62 -12.75 -4.37
N SER A 85 0.42 -12.27 -4.64
CA SER A 85 -0.22 -12.41 -5.95
C SER A 85 0.16 -11.31 -6.94
N PHE A 86 0.54 -10.12 -6.47
CA PHE A 86 0.88 -8.99 -7.33
C PHE A 86 2.27 -9.14 -7.93
N LYS A 87 2.36 -9.03 -9.27
CA LYS A 87 3.60 -9.24 -10.03
C LYS A 87 4.31 -7.94 -10.43
N GLY A 88 3.65 -6.81 -10.19
CA GLY A 88 4.22 -5.50 -10.44
C GLY A 88 5.20 -5.04 -9.35
N PRO A 89 5.90 -3.93 -9.58
CA PRO A 89 6.81 -3.35 -8.59
C PRO A 89 6.05 -2.78 -7.39
N VAL A 90 6.61 -3.01 -6.20
CA VAL A 90 6.06 -2.56 -4.93
C VAL A 90 7.07 -1.68 -4.20
N LEU A 91 6.65 -0.52 -3.73
CA LEU A 91 7.41 0.31 -2.80
C LEU A 91 6.71 0.31 -1.45
N ILE A 92 7.44 -0.07 -0.41
CA ILE A 92 6.97 -0.06 0.96
C ILE A 92 7.77 0.98 1.73
N LEU A 93 7.07 1.89 2.42
CA LEU A 93 7.65 2.94 3.24
C LEU A 93 7.08 2.82 4.66
N HIS A 94 7.93 2.88 5.68
CA HIS A 94 7.47 2.74 7.05
C HIS A 94 8.33 3.56 8.03
N GLY A 95 7.66 4.16 9.01
CA GLY A 95 8.34 4.86 10.10
C GLY A 95 8.94 3.88 11.13
N THR A 96 10.19 4.09 11.50
CA THR A 96 10.89 3.22 12.47
C THR A 96 10.31 3.32 13.88
N HIS A 97 9.63 4.43 14.19
CA HIS A 97 9.00 4.70 15.48
C HIS A 97 7.47 4.68 15.42
N ASP A 98 6.90 4.00 14.39
CA ASP A 98 5.45 3.87 14.25
C ASP A 98 4.87 3.05 15.41
N ASP A 99 4.18 3.73 16.32
CA ASP A 99 3.56 3.18 17.52
C ASP A 99 2.13 2.70 17.31
N ILE A 100 1.50 3.12 16.21
CA ILE A 100 0.15 2.70 15.79
C ILE A 100 0.22 1.40 14.99
N ILE A 101 0.97 1.39 13.90
CA ILE A 101 1.22 0.19 13.10
C ILE A 101 2.70 -0.13 13.20
N PRO A 102 3.11 -1.08 14.04
CA PRO A 102 4.51 -1.38 14.27
C PRO A 102 5.30 -1.63 12.99
N TYR A 103 6.54 -1.15 12.96
CA TYR A 103 7.51 -1.31 11.87
C TYR A 103 7.63 -2.76 11.34
N ALA A 104 7.41 -3.75 12.23
CA ALA A 104 7.39 -5.16 11.87
C ALA A 104 6.35 -5.50 10.78
N HIS A 105 5.24 -4.77 10.69
CA HIS A 105 4.27 -4.94 9.61
C HIS A 105 4.85 -4.55 8.25
N GLY A 106 5.57 -3.43 8.16
CA GLY A 106 6.25 -3.01 6.94
C GLY A 106 7.27 -4.05 6.48
N ASN A 107 8.07 -4.56 7.42
CA ASN A 107 9.05 -5.60 7.13
C ASN A 107 8.37 -6.91 6.67
N ALA A 108 7.28 -7.33 7.30
CA ALA A 108 6.54 -8.53 6.88
C ALA A 108 5.91 -8.39 5.49
N LEU A 109 5.39 -7.22 5.14
CA LEU A 109 4.89 -6.91 3.79
C LEU A 109 6.02 -6.96 2.76
N TYR A 110 7.21 -6.43 3.10
CA TYR A 110 8.39 -6.52 2.24
C TYR A 110 8.78 -7.97 1.96
N GLN A 111 8.83 -8.82 2.98
CA GLN A 111 9.16 -10.24 2.83
C GLN A 111 8.13 -11.01 1.99
N ALA A 112 6.88 -10.59 2.00
CA ALA A 112 5.80 -11.21 1.23
C ALA A 112 5.82 -10.83 -0.27
N SER A 113 6.60 -9.82 -0.67
CA SER A 113 6.64 -9.35 -2.06
C SER A 113 8.04 -9.50 -2.66
N PRO A 114 8.25 -10.41 -3.64
CA PRO A 114 9.56 -10.62 -4.27
C PRO A 114 10.01 -9.42 -5.13
N HIS A 115 9.12 -8.50 -5.44
CA HIS A 115 9.37 -7.31 -6.27
C HIS A 115 9.36 -6.01 -5.47
N ALA A 116 9.39 -6.10 -4.14
CA ALA A 116 9.35 -4.93 -3.27
C ALA A 116 10.72 -4.28 -3.07
N ARG A 117 10.68 -2.95 -2.92
CA ARG A 117 11.71 -2.15 -2.25
C ARG A 117 11.14 -1.68 -0.92
N PHE A 118 11.97 -1.67 0.13
CA PHE A 118 11.60 -1.17 1.44
C PHE A 118 12.45 0.04 1.81
N LEU A 119 11.80 1.13 2.19
CA LEU A 119 12.43 2.35 2.70
C LEU A 119 11.92 2.64 4.11
N SER A 120 12.86 2.93 4.99
CA SER A 120 12.58 3.27 6.38
C SER A 120 12.81 4.76 6.61
N TYR A 121 11.87 5.41 7.31
CA TYR A 121 12.02 6.80 7.73
C TYR A 121 12.08 6.89 9.25
N ASP A 122 12.84 7.86 9.73
CA ASP A 122 12.94 8.17 11.17
C ASP A 122 11.73 9.03 11.59
N CYS A 123 10.58 8.38 11.78
CA CYS A 123 9.30 9.02 12.09
C CYS A 123 8.32 8.01 12.74
N GLY A 124 7.26 8.54 13.35
CA GLY A 124 6.12 7.78 13.86
C GLY A 124 5.05 7.55 12.79
N HIS A 125 3.81 7.29 13.24
CA HIS A 125 2.70 7.06 12.30
C HIS A 125 2.19 8.36 11.67
N ASN A 126 2.03 9.41 12.48
CA ASN A 126 1.32 10.62 12.06
C ASN A 126 2.24 11.71 11.51
N ASP A 127 3.52 11.69 11.86
CA ASP A 127 4.57 12.61 11.43
C ASP A 127 5.44 12.06 10.27
N CYS A 128 5.04 10.94 9.69
CA CYS A 128 5.69 10.32 8.54
C CYS A 128 5.04 10.77 7.21
N PRO A 129 5.81 11.15 6.19
CA PRO A 129 7.27 11.22 6.15
C PRO A 129 7.80 12.46 6.87
N PRO A 130 9.04 12.43 7.40
CA PRO A 130 9.63 13.59 8.08
C PRO A 130 9.97 14.73 7.11
N ASP A 131 10.18 14.42 5.85
CA ASP A 131 10.45 15.36 4.76
C ASP A 131 9.71 14.93 3.49
N TRP A 132 8.76 15.74 3.05
CA TRP A 132 7.98 15.49 1.83
C TRP A 132 8.81 15.60 0.54
N GLY A 133 9.87 16.43 0.52
CA GLY A 133 10.75 16.54 -0.64
C GLY A 133 11.57 15.28 -0.85
N VAL A 134 12.09 14.69 0.22
CA VAL A 134 12.78 13.38 0.19
C VAL A 134 11.79 12.28 -0.23
N PHE A 135 10.61 12.26 0.37
CA PHE A 135 9.57 11.27 0.06
C PHE A 135 9.21 11.23 -1.43
N TRP A 136 8.98 12.39 -2.05
CA TRP A 136 8.63 12.42 -3.48
C TRP A 136 9.81 12.03 -4.36
N LYS A 137 11.04 12.42 -4.01
CA LYS A 137 12.26 11.99 -4.72
C LYS A 137 12.45 10.47 -4.65
N ASP A 138 12.18 9.85 -3.52
CA ASP A 138 12.27 8.40 -3.35
C ASP A 138 11.25 7.66 -4.20
N ILE A 139 10.01 8.17 -4.26
CA ILE A 139 8.96 7.63 -5.13
C ILE A 139 9.34 7.78 -6.60
N GLU A 140 9.75 8.98 -7.02
CA GLU A 140 10.17 9.24 -8.41
C GLU A 140 11.34 8.36 -8.82
N ALA A 141 12.35 8.22 -7.96
CA ALA A 141 13.50 7.37 -8.22
C ALA A 141 13.10 5.89 -8.39
N PHE A 142 12.18 5.41 -7.53
CA PHE A 142 11.64 4.04 -7.64
C PHE A 142 10.87 3.84 -8.94
N LEU A 143 9.95 4.74 -9.27
CA LEU A 143 9.13 4.64 -10.47
C LEU A 143 9.95 4.75 -11.76
N ALA A 144 10.97 5.61 -11.78
CA ALA A 144 11.90 5.75 -12.91
C ALA A 144 12.78 4.49 -13.08
N GLU A 145 13.28 3.91 -11.98
CA GLU A 145 14.03 2.65 -12.02
C GLU A 145 13.19 1.50 -12.61
N LYS A 146 11.90 1.49 -12.31
CA LYS A 146 10.96 0.46 -12.83
C LYS A 146 10.39 0.82 -14.21
N ASN A 147 10.87 1.89 -14.87
CA ASN A 147 10.40 2.37 -16.18
C ASN A 147 8.89 2.71 -16.23
N ILE A 148 8.31 3.10 -15.09
CA ILE A 148 6.90 3.49 -15.01
C ILE A 148 6.73 4.96 -15.38
N ILE A 149 7.70 5.81 -15.03
CA ILE A 149 7.79 7.21 -15.48
C ILE A 149 9.08 7.44 -16.25
N SER A 150 9.06 8.41 -17.18
CA SER A 150 10.27 8.91 -17.83
C SER A 150 11.04 9.82 -16.86
N ARG A 151 12.35 9.76 -16.92
CA ARG A 151 13.21 10.75 -16.24
C ARG A 151 13.15 12.08 -16.95
#